data_2d06ba34fbea6bf741a440db09ed7c03
#
_entry.id   2d06ba34fbea6bf741a440db09ed7c03
#
_cell.length_a   1.000
_cell.length_b   1.000
_cell.length_c   1.000
_cell.angle_alpha   90.00
_cell.angle_beta   90.00
_cell.angle_gamma   90.00
#
_symmetry.space_group_name_H-M   'P 1'
#
loop_
_entity.id
_entity.type
_entity.pdbx_description
1 polymer ?
#
loop_
_entity_poly.entity_id
_entity_poly.type
_entity_poly.pdbx_seq_one_letter_code
_entity_poly.pdbx_strand_id
1 'polypeptide(L)'
;GEAVLLADDLAPADTATLDTSHIKALVTELGGPTSHTAIIARQLDIPCIVAVGADLRTIEAGTQVFVDGSVGTVALGADRESSLQAVAEYREKAARVAEWRGPAQTKDGHRVQLLANVADGNAARIASDSQAEGIGLYRTELSFLSASEEPTVDEQARIYGEVFNAFPESKVV
;
A
#
# COMPACT_ATOMS: atom_id res chain seq x y z
N GLY A 1 -22.46 -1.11 -4.78
CA GLY A 1 -21.78 -0.04 -5.52
C GLY A 1 -20.42 0.25 -4.91
N GLU A 2 -19.55 0.95 -5.63
CA GLU A 2 -18.28 1.42 -5.09
C GLU A 2 -18.51 2.52 -4.06
N ALA A 3 -17.75 2.51 -2.96
CA ALA A 3 -17.90 3.43 -1.86
C ALA A 3 -16.54 3.95 -1.35
N VAL A 4 -16.57 5.14 -0.77
CA VAL A 4 -15.48 5.70 0.03
C VAL A 4 -15.88 5.55 1.50
N LEU A 5 -15.00 4.95 2.31
CA LEU A 5 -15.21 4.85 3.74
C LEU A 5 -14.68 6.11 4.44
N LEU A 6 -15.57 6.81 5.13
CA LEU A 6 -15.24 7.95 5.96
C LEU A 6 -15.33 7.52 7.44
N ALA A 7 -14.32 7.81 8.24
CA ALA A 7 -14.28 7.45 9.66
C ALA A 7 -13.51 8.49 10.48
N ASP A 8 -13.73 8.51 11.79
CA ASP A 8 -12.91 9.32 12.70
C ASP A 8 -11.48 8.76 12.75
N ASP A 9 -11.37 7.46 12.94
CA ASP A 9 -10.16 6.63 12.83
C ASP A 9 -10.61 5.17 12.65
N LEU A 10 -9.70 4.27 12.31
CA LEU A 10 -9.98 2.85 12.14
C LEU A 10 -9.11 2.02 13.08
N ALA A 11 -9.75 1.17 13.87
CA ALA A 11 -9.02 0.20 14.67
C ALA A 11 -8.48 -0.96 13.80
N PRO A 12 -7.46 -1.69 14.25
CA PRO A 12 -6.91 -2.85 13.53
C PRO A 12 -7.97 -3.88 13.13
N ALA A 13 -8.96 -4.12 14.01
CA ALA A 13 -10.05 -5.06 13.76
C ALA A 13 -10.97 -4.60 12.63
N ASP A 14 -11.20 -3.30 12.49
CA ASP A 14 -12.06 -2.73 11.44
C ASP A 14 -11.39 -2.86 10.07
N THR A 15 -10.07 -2.66 10.03
CA THR A 15 -9.29 -2.75 8.79
C THR A 15 -9.14 -4.18 8.28
N ALA A 16 -9.10 -5.17 9.17
CA ALA A 16 -8.99 -6.59 8.80
C ALA A 16 -10.22 -7.12 8.05
N THR A 17 -11.36 -6.45 8.18
CA THR A 17 -12.64 -6.84 7.56
C THR A 17 -13.01 -5.99 6.34
N LEU A 18 -12.14 -5.09 5.91
CA LEU A 18 -12.41 -4.21 4.77
C LEU A 18 -12.54 -5.01 3.45
N ASP A 19 -13.68 -4.87 2.83
CA ASP A 19 -13.95 -5.44 1.51
C ASP A 19 -13.55 -4.45 0.40
N THR A 20 -12.36 -4.65 -0.15
CA THR A 20 -11.81 -3.81 -1.22
C THR A 20 -12.54 -3.98 -2.56
N SER A 21 -13.43 -4.97 -2.69
CA SER A 21 -14.29 -5.06 -3.87
C SER A 21 -15.28 -3.91 -3.92
N HIS A 22 -15.69 -3.40 -2.76
CA HIS A 22 -16.65 -2.31 -2.59
C HIS A 22 -15.98 -1.00 -2.14
N ILE A 23 -15.05 -1.06 -1.18
CA ILE A 23 -14.37 0.12 -0.64
C ILE A 23 -13.20 0.50 -1.54
N LYS A 24 -13.25 1.67 -2.15
CA LYS A 24 -12.28 2.16 -3.13
C LYS A 24 -11.36 3.25 -2.60
N ALA A 25 -11.66 3.83 -1.44
CA ALA A 25 -10.79 4.76 -0.74
C ALA A 25 -11.14 4.81 0.74
N LEU A 26 -10.16 5.21 1.57
CA LEU A 26 -10.32 5.49 3.00
C LEU A 26 -10.02 6.95 3.26
N VAL A 27 -10.85 7.60 4.06
CA VAL A 27 -10.63 8.97 4.50
C VAL A 27 -10.89 9.05 5.99
N THR A 28 -9.92 9.52 6.78
CA THR A 28 -10.08 9.64 8.23
C THR A 28 -9.91 11.08 8.73
N GLU A 29 -10.70 11.42 9.75
CA GLU A 29 -10.60 12.71 10.45
C GLU A 29 -9.26 12.84 11.15
N LEU A 30 -8.83 11.78 11.82
CA LEU A 30 -7.63 11.68 12.64
C LEU A 30 -6.55 10.85 11.94
N GLY A 31 -5.45 10.62 12.63
CA GLY A 31 -4.37 9.77 12.17
C GLY A 31 -3.21 10.54 11.54
N GLY A 32 -2.32 9.81 10.92
CA GLY A 32 -1.13 10.35 10.27
C GLY A 32 -0.54 9.39 9.23
N PRO A 33 0.50 9.78 8.50
CA PRO A 33 1.10 8.97 7.42
C PRO A 33 1.61 7.59 7.88
N THR A 34 1.88 7.44 9.17
CA THR A 34 2.36 6.20 9.81
C THR A 34 1.29 5.53 10.67
N SER A 35 0.04 6.01 10.63
CA SER A 35 -1.07 5.39 11.36
C SER A 35 -1.35 3.97 10.81
N HIS A 36 -1.96 3.15 11.63
CA HIS A 36 -2.37 1.81 11.24
C HIS A 36 -3.24 1.82 9.98
N THR A 37 -4.20 2.74 9.91
CA THR A 37 -5.07 2.94 8.74
C THR A 37 -4.29 3.24 7.47
N ALA A 38 -3.30 4.14 7.53
CA ALA A 38 -2.48 4.48 6.38
C ALA A 38 -1.59 3.31 5.92
N ILE A 39 -1.09 2.51 6.85
CA ILE A 39 -0.28 1.32 6.55
C ILE A 39 -1.15 0.26 5.86
N ILE A 40 -2.33 -0.04 6.40
CA ILE A 40 -3.24 -1.03 5.83
C ILE A 40 -3.76 -0.60 4.45
N ALA A 41 -4.17 0.66 4.29
CA ALA A 41 -4.61 1.17 2.98
C ALA A 41 -3.53 0.99 1.91
N ARG A 42 -2.27 1.20 2.27
CA ARG A 42 -1.14 1.00 1.38
C ARG A 42 -0.92 -0.48 1.05
N GLN A 43 -1.14 -1.39 2.00
CA GLN A 43 -1.09 -2.84 1.76
C GLN A 43 -2.23 -3.32 0.86
N LEU A 44 -3.41 -2.70 0.98
CA LEU A 44 -4.60 -2.99 0.16
C LEU A 44 -4.60 -2.27 -1.20
N ASP A 45 -3.59 -1.44 -1.48
CA ASP A 45 -3.45 -0.62 -2.69
C ASP A 45 -4.68 0.25 -2.97
N ILE A 46 -5.23 0.87 -1.91
CA ILE A 46 -6.36 1.80 -2.03
C ILE A 46 -5.94 3.21 -1.58
N PRO A 47 -6.46 4.27 -2.24
CA PRO A 47 -6.24 5.64 -1.82
C PRO A 47 -6.62 5.85 -0.36
N CYS A 48 -5.76 6.55 0.40
CA CYS A 48 -6.02 6.87 1.78
C CYS A 48 -5.62 8.31 2.09
N ILE A 49 -6.54 9.06 2.67
CA ILE A 49 -6.29 10.41 3.17
C ILE A 49 -6.57 10.40 4.67
N VAL A 50 -5.61 10.86 5.46
CA VAL A 50 -5.72 10.92 6.92
C VAL A 50 -5.62 12.35 7.41
N ALA A 51 -6.08 12.61 8.64
CA ALA A 51 -6.02 13.92 9.27
C ALA A 51 -6.75 15.03 8.48
N VAL A 52 -7.89 14.69 7.89
CA VAL A 52 -8.73 15.67 7.17
C VAL A 52 -9.35 16.71 8.10
N GLY A 53 -9.53 16.34 9.39
CA GLY A 53 -10.15 17.20 10.39
C GLY A 53 -11.67 17.07 10.44
N ALA A 54 -12.28 17.89 11.30
CA ALA A 54 -13.69 17.78 11.66
C ALA A 54 -14.68 18.04 10.49
N ASP A 55 -14.22 18.67 9.42
CA ASP A 55 -15.05 18.91 8.22
C ASP A 55 -15.53 17.58 7.59
N LEU A 56 -14.82 16.48 7.84
CA LEU A 56 -15.22 15.15 7.37
C LEU A 56 -16.61 14.77 7.88
N ARG A 57 -16.98 15.18 9.08
CA ARG A 57 -18.28 14.89 9.70
C ARG A 57 -19.46 15.60 9.04
N THR A 58 -19.18 16.59 8.20
CA THR A 58 -20.24 17.32 7.46
C THR A 58 -20.69 16.59 6.20
N ILE A 59 -19.97 15.54 5.81
CA ILE A 59 -20.26 14.77 4.60
C ILE A 59 -21.33 13.72 4.95
N GLU A 60 -22.51 13.88 4.37
CA GLU A 60 -23.61 12.93 4.56
C GLU A 60 -23.36 11.62 3.80
N ALA A 61 -23.85 10.51 4.37
CA ALA A 61 -23.79 9.22 3.73
C ALA A 61 -24.51 9.24 2.35
N GLY A 62 -23.87 8.68 1.34
CA GLY A 62 -24.38 8.70 -0.03
C GLY A 62 -23.96 9.92 -0.85
N THR A 63 -23.26 10.88 -0.25
CA THR A 63 -22.69 12.01 -0.99
C THR A 63 -21.64 11.50 -1.99
N GLN A 64 -21.69 12.01 -3.22
CA GLN A 64 -20.66 11.72 -4.21
C GLN A 64 -19.41 12.54 -3.90
N VAL A 65 -18.28 11.84 -3.76
CA VAL A 65 -16.98 12.45 -3.47
C VAL A 65 -15.93 12.00 -4.48
N PHE A 66 -14.97 12.85 -4.76
CA PHE A 66 -13.75 12.50 -5.51
C PHE A 66 -12.57 12.53 -4.54
N VAL A 67 -11.81 11.42 -4.48
CA VAL A 67 -10.67 11.26 -3.58
C VAL A 67 -9.40 11.10 -4.39
N ASP A 68 -8.45 12.03 -4.20
CA ASP A 68 -7.11 11.94 -4.78
C ASP A 68 -6.08 11.77 -3.66
N GLY A 69 -5.64 10.52 -3.47
CA GLY A 69 -4.64 10.18 -2.46
C GLY A 69 -3.22 10.66 -2.81
N SER A 70 -2.96 11.04 -4.06
CA SER A 70 -1.63 11.51 -4.49
C SER A 70 -1.34 12.94 -4.04
N VAL A 71 -2.38 13.77 -3.98
CA VAL A 71 -2.31 15.17 -3.52
C VAL A 71 -3.01 15.40 -2.18
N GLY A 72 -3.70 14.38 -1.65
CA GLY A 72 -4.36 14.45 -0.34
C GLY A 72 -5.64 15.28 -0.34
N THR A 73 -6.45 15.21 -1.39
CA THR A 73 -7.69 15.99 -1.49
C THR A 73 -8.94 15.12 -1.56
N VAL A 74 -10.00 15.61 -0.89
CA VAL A 74 -11.38 15.12 -1.00
C VAL A 74 -12.24 16.25 -1.55
N ALA A 75 -12.80 16.08 -2.73
CA ALA A 75 -13.65 17.08 -3.37
C ALA A 75 -15.11 16.66 -3.34
N LEU A 76 -15.97 17.57 -2.83
CA LEU A 76 -17.41 17.45 -2.87
C LEU A 76 -17.95 18.16 -4.12
N GLY A 77 -18.98 17.58 -4.74
CA GLY A 77 -19.60 18.19 -5.92
C GLY A 77 -18.69 18.31 -7.14
N ALA A 78 -17.58 17.54 -7.17
CA ALA A 78 -16.75 17.44 -8.36
C ALA A 78 -17.58 16.95 -9.56
N ASP A 79 -17.25 17.49 -10.74
CA ASP A 79 -17.91 17.02 -11.96
C ASP A 79 -17.64 15.53 -12.17
N ARG A 80 -18.73 14.78 -12.39
CA ARG A 80 -18.64 13.32 -12.48
C ARG A 80 -17.82 12.85 -13.68
N GLU A 81 -17.97 13.51 -14.82
CA GLU A 81 -17.32 13.12 -16.05
C GLU A 81 -15.80 13.32 -15.96
N SER A 82 -15.37 14.50 -15.51
CA SER A 82 -13.95 14.79 -15.30
C SER A 82 -13.33 13.92 -14.18
N SER A 83 -14.08 13.59 -13.13
CA SER A 83 -13.63 12.68 -12.08
C SER A 83 -13.41 11.26 -12.60
N LEU A 84 -14.34 10.73 -13.40
CA LEU A 84 -14.21 9.41 -14.01
C LEU A 84 -13.04 9.36 -15.00
N GLN A 85 -12.83 10.42 -15.77
CA GLN A 85 -11.69 10.54 -16.67
C GLN A 85 -10.36 10.52 -15.89
N ALA A 86 -10.23 11.29 -14.82
CA ALA A 86 -9.05 11.31 -13.98
C ALA A 86 -8.73 9.92 -13.38
N VAL A 87 -9.76 9.20 -12.91
CA VAL A 87 -9.61 7.82 -12.42
C VAL A 87 -9.17 6.87 -13.54
N ALA A 88 -9.71 7.01 -14.74
CA ALA A 88 -9.34 6.18 -15.89
C ALA A 88 -7.87 6.42 -16.30
N GLU A 89 -7.45 7.68 -16.37
CA GLU A 89 -6.06 8.07 -16.68
C GLU A 89 -5.07 7.54 -15.63
N TYR A 90 -5.44 7.65 -14.34
CA TYR A 90 -4.63 7.07 -13.25
C TYR A 90 -4.48 5.55 -13.40
N ARG A 91 -5.59 4.83 -13.62
CA ARG A 91 -5.59 3.37 -13.80
C ARG A 91 -4.76 2.94 -15.02
N GLU A 92 -4.88 3.64 -16.13
CA GLU A 92 -4.08 3.38 -17.33
C GLU A 92 -2.59 3.59 -17.08
N LYS A 93 -2.24 4.68 -16.38
CA LYS A 93 -0.85 4.95 -16.00
C LYS A 93 -0.31 3.87 -15.05
N ALA A 94 -1.09 3.47 -14.05
CA ALA A 94 -0.72 2.41 -13.11
C ALA A 94 -0.52 1.06 -13.83
N ALA A 95 -1.42 0.70 -14.76
CA ALA A 95 -1.30 -0.51 -15.57
C ALA A 95 -0.02 -0.50 -16.42
N ARG A 96 0.29 0.61 -17.09
CA ARG A 96 1.55 0.77 -17.86
C ARG A 96 2.78 0.58 -16.99
N VAL A 97 2.77 1.11 -15.76
CA VAL A 97 3.87 0.92 -14.80
C VAL A 97 3.97 -0.54 -14.36
N ALA A 98 2.84 -1.20 -14.09
CA ALA A 98 2.80 -2.61 -13.68
C ALA A 98 3.27 -3.57 -14.80
N GLU A 99 3.00 -3.22 -16.07
CA GLU A 99 3.43 -4.00 -17.23
C GLU A 99 4.88 -3.71 -17.65
N TRP A 100 5.46 -2.62 -17.13
CA TRP A 100 6.82 -2.25 -17.49
C TRP A 100 7.82 -3.35 -17.13
N ARG A 101 8.73 -3.63 -18.03
CA ARG A 101 9.82 -4.60 -17.87
C ARG A 101 11.13 -3.96 -18.37
N GLY A 102 12.18 -4.14 -17.59
CA GLY A 102 13.49 -3.67 -17.95
C GLY A 102 14.24 -3.00 -16.80
N PRO A 103 15.47 -2.53 -17.02
CA PRO A 103 16.26 -1.86 -16.00
C PRO A 103 15.69 -0.47 -15.71
N ALA A 104 15.56 -0.10 -14.45
CA ALA A 104 15.23 1.26 -14.07
C ALA A 104 16.40 2.18 -14.40
N GLN A 105 16.09 3.33 -15.03
CA GLN A 105 17.09 4.33 -15.36
C GLN A 105 16.48 5.73 -15.37
N THR A 106 17.32 6.72 -15.10
CA THR A 106 16.97 8.13 -15.22
C THR A 106 16.91 8.56 -16.69
N LYS A 107 16.36 9.74 -16.98
CA LYS A 107 16.26 10.26 -18.35
C LYS A 107 17.60 10.42 -19.05
N ASP A 108 18.67 10.65 -18.31
CA ASP A 108 20.06 10.75 -18.78
C ASP A 108 20.76 9.37 -18.88
N GLY A 109 20.01 8.27 -18.65
CA GLY A 109 20.52 6.91 -18.83
C GLY A 109 21.23 6.31 -17.63
N HIS A 110 21.27 6.99 -16.48
CA HIS A 110 21.86 6.43 -15.28
C HIS A 110 20.97 5.28 -14.73
N ARG A 111 21.57 4.10 -14.56
CA ARG A 111 20.87 2.93 -14.01
C ARG A 111 20.58 3.13 -12.53
N VAL A 112 19.36 2.82 -12.12
CA VAL A 112 18.89 2.81 -10.73
C VAL A 112 18.52 1.39 -10.35
N GLN A 113 19.02 0.90 -9.24
CA GLN A 113 18.66 -0.42 -8.73
C GLN A 113 17.30 -0.35 -8.01
N LEU A 114 16.38 -1.24 -8.39
CA LEU A 114 15.09 -1.39 -7.73
C LEU A 114 15.17 -2.49 -6.68
N LEU A 115 14.98 -2.14 -5.41
CA LEU A 115 15.01 -3.08 -4.31
C LEU A 115 13.67 -3.07 -3.57
N ALA A 116 13.17 -4.26 -3.22
CA ALA A 116 11.93 -4.41 -2.49
C ALA A 116 12.12 -4.20 -0.97
N ASN A 117 11.07 -3.74 -0.31
CA ASN A 117 10.95 -3.81 1.15
C ASN A 117 10.01 -4.97 1.48
N VAL A 118 10.46 -5.90 2.29
CA VAL A 118 9.70 -7.11 2.62
C VAL A 118 9.60 -7.33 4.12
N ALA A 119 8.51 -7.95 4.54
CA ALA A 119 8.23 -8.28 5.93
C ALA A 119 8.44 -9.78 6.23
N ASP A 120 8.30 -10.64 5.21
CA ASP A 120 8.32 -12.09 5.34
C ASP A 120 8.66 -12.78 4.00
N GLY A 121 8.74 -14.11 4.02
CA GLY A 121 9.04 -14.93 2.84
C GLY A 121 7.96 -14.84 1.76
N ASN A 122 6.68 -14.67 2.12
CA ASN A 122 5.61 -14.50 1.15
C ASN A 122 5.73 -13.17 0.40
N ALA A 123 5.99 -12.08 1.11
CA ALA A 123 6.25 -10.78 0.51
C ALA A 123 7.50 -10.82 -0.39
N ALA A 124 8.56 -11.54 0.03
CA ALA A 124 9.77 -11.73 -0.78
C ALA A 124 9.46 -12.49 -2.08
N ARG A 125 8.66 -13.55 -2.02
CA ARG A 125 8.24 -14.32 -3.20
C ARG A 125 7.41 -13.46 -4.17
N ILE A 126 6.46 -12.67 -3.68
CA ILE A 126 5.70 -11.74 -4.52
C ILE A 126 6.63 -10.70 -5.16
N ALA A 127 7.59 -10.19 -4.39
CA ALA A 127 8.58 -9.24 -4.90
C ALA A 127 9.48 -9.84 -5.99
N SER A 128 9.83 -11.12 -5.88
CA SER A 128 10.66 -11.81 -6.91
C SER A 128 9.96 -11.96 -8.26
N ASP A 129 8.62 -11.97 -8.27
CA ASP A 129 7.81 -11.97 -9.49
C ASP A 129 7.67 -10.56 -10.10
N SER A 130 8.15 -9.54 -9.43
CA SER A 130 8.09 -8.13 -9.85
C SER A 130 9.38 -7.70 -10.58
N GLN A 131 9.60 -6.39 -10.68
CA GLN A 131 10.84 -5.80 -11.23
C GLN A 131 11.93 -5.59 -10.17
N ALA A 132 11.73 -6.09 -8.93
CA ALA A 132 12.72 -5.98 -7.88
C ALA A 132 13.99 -6.79 -8.23
N GLU A 133 15.13 -6.15 -8.10
CA GLU A 133 16.45 -6.74 -8.37
C GLU A 133 17.11 -7.32 -7.09
N GLY A 134 16.38 -7.28 -5.97
CA GLY A 134 16.81 -7.74 -4.66
C GLY A 134 15.96 -7.14 -3.55
N ILE A 135 16.41 -7.31 -2.32
CA ILE A 135 15.74 -6.79 -1.13
C ILE A 135 16.58 -5.67 -0.51
N GLY A 136 16.01 -4.48 -0.44
CA GLY A 136 16.64 -3.29 0.14
C GLY A 136 16.38 -3.12 1.62
N LEU A 137 15.31 -3.75 2.13
CA LEU A 137 14.99 -3.79 3.54
C LEU A 137 14.15 -5.03 3.86
N TYR A 138 14.72 -5.91 4.67
CA TYR A 138 13.97 -6.99 5.32
C TYR A 138 13.74 -6.63 6.79
N ARG A 139 12.46 -6.44 7.15
CA ARG A 139 12.05 -6.08 8.50
C ARG A 139 11.92 -7.30 9.38
N THR A 140 13.03 -7.79 9.88
CA THR A 140 13.10 -9.01 10.70
C THR A 140 12.33 -8.90 12.00
N GLU A 141 12.17 -7.69 12.55
CA GLU A 141 11.42 -7.43 13.77
C GLU A 141 9.94 -7.82 13.67
N LEU A 142 9.35 -7.79 12.47
CA LEU A 142 7.96 -8.16 12.27
C LEU A 142 7.70 -9.66 12.50
N SER A 143 8.72 -10.50 12.30
CA SER A 143 8.64 -11.93 12.57
C SER A 143 8.49 -12.25 14.06
N PHE A 144 8.93 -11.34 14.94
CA PHE A 144 8.83 -11.48 16.39
C PHE A 144 7.53 -10.90 16.96
N LEU A 145 6.96 -9.89 16.31
CA LEU A 145 5.75 -9.22 16.80
C LEU A 145 4.50 -10.11 16.76
N SER A 146 4.47 -11.11 15.89
CA SER A 146 3.34 -12.05 15.75
C SER A 146 3.51 -13.32 16.57
N ALA A 147 4.66 -13.54 17.18
CA ALA A 147 4.94 -14.73 17.99
C ALA A 147 4.58 -14.48 19.46
N SER A 148 4.00 -15.48 20.12
CA SER A 148 3.71 -15.45 21.56
C SER A 148 4.95 -15.69 22.42
N GLU A 149 5.97 -16.33 21.85
CA GLU A 149 7.29 -16.62 22.43
C GLU A 149 8.36 -16.27 21.41
N GLU A 150 9.60 -16.07 21.90
CA GLU A 150 10.74 -15.83 21.04
C GLU A 150 11.00 -17.03 20.10
N PRO A 151 11.03 -16.86 18.78
CA PRO A 151 11.30 -17.94 17.85
C PRO A 151 12.67 -18.58 18.11
N THR A 152 12.73 -19.90 18.05
CA THR A 152 13.97 -20.65 18.15
C THR A 152 14.92 -20.33 16.99
N VAL A 153 16.21 -20.68 17.14
CA VAL A 153 17.23 -20.47 16.08
C VAL A 153 16.82 -21.18 14.78
N ASP A 154 16.27 -22.39 14.88
CA ASP A 154 15.84 -23.16 13.70
C ASP A 154 14.63 -22.51 13.01
N GLU A 155 13.69 -21.98 13.77
CA GLU A 155 12.54 -21.23 13.24
C GLU A 155 12.99 -19.94 12.57
N GLN A 156 13.88 -19.18 13.18
CA GLN A 156 14.47 -17.98 12.57
C GLN A 156 15.24 -18.32 11.29
N ALA A 157 16.04 -19.38 11.30
CA ALA A 157 16.76 -19.84 10.11
C ALA A 157 15.80 -20.21 8.96
N ARG A 158 14.68 -20.86 9.28
CA ARG A 158 13.65 -21.17 8.28
C ARG A 158 12.99 -19.90 7.73
N ILE A 159 12.56 -18.97 8.60
CA ILE A 159 11.91 -17.71 8.22
C ILE A 159 12.83 -16.88 7.33
N TYR A 160 14.09 -16.73 7.72
CA TYR A 160 15.07 -15.98 6.92
C TYR A 160 15.43 -16.71 5.62
N GLY A 161 15.52 -18.04 5.67
CA GLY A 161 15.75 -18.87 4.50
C GLY A 161 14.69 -18.72 3.41
N GLU A 162 13.43 -18.54 3.78
CA GLU A 162 12.35 -18.27 2.83
C GLU A 162 12.59 -16.97 2.05
N VAL A 163 13.09 -15.92 2.74
CA VAL A 163 13.40 -14.63 2.12
C VAL A 163 14.62 -14.74 1.21
N PHE A 164 15.70 -15.39 1.67
CA PHE A 164 16.91 -15.58 0.87
C PHE A 164 16.66 -16.47 -0.36
N ASN A 165 15.81 -17.49 -0.24
CA ASN A 165 15.46 -18.37 -1.36
C ASN A 165 14.65 -17.66 -2.45
N ALA A 166 13.93 -16.59 -2.13
CA ALA A 166 13.23 -15.78 -3.12
C ALA A 166 14.19 -14.95 -3.99
N PHE A 167 15.38 -14.62 -3.46
CA PHE A 167 16.42 -13.82 -4.15
C PHE A 167 17.81 -14.46 -3.97
N PRO A 168 18.04 -15.67 -4.51
CA PRO A 168 19.22 -16.49 -4.18
C PRO A 168 20.57 -15.89 -4.63
N GLU A 169 20.54 -15.06 -5.68
CA GLU A 169 21.75 -14.44 -6.24
C GLU A 169 21.75 -12.91 -6.11
N SER A 170 20.81 -12.40 -5.33
CA SER A 170 20.59 -10.95 -5.23
C SER A 170 20.93 -10.42 -3.85
N LYS A 171 21.08 -9.10 -3.77
CA LYS A 171 21.31 -8.42 -2.50
C LYS A 171 20.06 -8.53 -1.61
N VAL A 172 20.28 -8.90 -0.35
CA VAL A 172 19.29 -8.86 0.74
C VAL A 172 19.87 -8.03 1.88
N VAL A 173 19.16 -6.99 2.31
CA VAL A 173 19.55 -6.06 3.38
C VAL A 173 18.49 -6.07 4.47
#